data_55837befba6c02df464e534bed9618ab
#
_entry.id   55837befba6c02df464e534bed9618ab
#
_cell.length_a   1.000
_cell.length_b   1.000
_cell.length_c   1.000
_cell.angle_alpha   90.00
_cell.angle_beta   90.00
_cell.angle_gamma   90.00
#
_symmetry.space_group_name_H-M   'P 1'
#
loop_
_entity.id
_entity.type
_entity.pdbx_description
1 polymer ?
#
loop_
_entity_poly.entity_id
_entity_poly.type
_entity_poly.pdbx_seq_one_letter_code
_entity_poly.pdbx_strand_id
1 'polypeptide(L)'
;MLLAPDALEQSLQRHFGWQAFRPGQRPVIEALLAGQDCLAVLPTGGGKSLCYQLPALVRGGLVLVISPLVVLMQDQVSQLQRRGIPAACLHRGLSPQDCRSLHQRLRQHQLRLLYLAPERLQAEATRQLLDELLDASQLVALAVDEAHCISAWGHDFRPDYRRLGQLRQLCPGVPLVALSATAAPQVRADIIRLLQLRRPLVQVSSARRGNLIYSMQRRPADPLPLLLELLASSRGAVLIYARTRRSVDHWAAALTAAGVTAIAYHAGMEPHGRQLALEHFQGQPRPVLVATVAFGMGVDRPDVGLVLHLDLPASAEAYLQESGRAGRDGLPARCLLLFDPGDRTSLGWAMRSLALRPSGDRPSGDRPSGEPPLLDQQRLEQAQRQLRRMEAVAEGEGCREQALLLVVGELANPCGRCDNCLAQRRRQNWSAQAVILLDAVARRPGVDLRSLAESLSSSESLASSLSLASLLSQAGPVQLASPVALVGQ
;
A
#
# COMPACT_ATOMS: atom_id res chain seq x y z
N MET A 1 15.95 -29.00 -17.13
CA MET A 1 15.64 -28.89 -18.57
C MET A 1 15.19 -27.46 -18.83
N LEU A 2 16.02 -26.65 -19.48
CA LEU A 2 15.67 -25.29 -19.87
C LEU A 2 14.56 -25.40 -20.92
N LEU A 3 13.39 -24.81 -20.64
CA LEU A 3 12.31 -24.70 -21.62
C LEU A 3 12.78 -23.85 -22.80
N ALA A 4 12.38 -24.22 -24.02
CA ALA A 4 12.61 -23.35 -25.17
C ALA A 4 12.02 -21.97 -24.90
N PRO A 5 12.67 -20.88 -25.32
CA PRO A 5 12.22 -19.50 -25.06
C PRO A 5 10.74 -19.26 -25.35
N ASP A 6 10.23 -19.87 -26.42
CA ASP A 6 8.83 -19.70 -26.86
C ASP A 6 7.81 -20.54 -26.04
N ALA A 7 8.26 -21.52 -25.25
CA ALA A 7 7.36 -22.39 -24.50
C ALA A 7 6.66 -21.68 -23.33
N LEU A 8 7.30 -20.68 -22.73
CA LEU A 8 6.73 -19.88 -21.67
C LEU A 8 5.65 -18.91 -22.20
N GLU A 9 5.90 -18.26 -23.34
CA GLU A 9 4.94 -17.38 -24.01
C GLU A 9 3.73 -18.18 -24.51
N GLN A 10 3.94 -19.36 -25.07
CA GLN A 10 2.85 -20.27 -25.48
C GLN A 10 2.01 -20.67 -24.26
N SER A 11 2.65 -21.01 -23.14
CA SER A 11 1.94 -21.33 -21.89
C SER A 11 1.17 -20.14 -21.33
N LEU A 12 1.78 -18.94 -21.38
CA LEU A 12 1.15 -17.67 -20.98
C LEU A 12 -0.11 -17.40 -21.81
N GLN A 13 0.00 -17.50 -23.12
CA GLN A 13 -1.12 -17.30 -24.04
C GLN A 13 -2.22 -18.35 -23.83
N ARG A 14 -1.85 -19.62 -23.71
CA ARG A 14 -2.78 -20.75 -23.55
C ARG A 14 -3.63 -20.62 -22.27
N HIS A 15 -3.01 -20.28 -21.13
CA HIS A 15 -3.69 -20.31 -19.83
C HIS A 15 -4.25 -18.96 -19.39
N PHE A 16 -3.65 -17.87 -19.85
CA PHE A 16 -4.03 -16.52 -19.42
C PHE A 16 -4.50 -15.61 -20.55
N GLY A 17 -4.29 -15.99 -21.82
CA GLY A 17 -4.66 -15.19 -22.99
C GLY A 17 -3.74 -13.99 -23.23
N TRP A 18 -2.59 -13.92 -22.57
CA TRP A 18 -1.65 -12.80 -22.72
C TRP A 18 -0.52 -13.16 -23.68
N GLN A 19 -0.13 -12.18 -24.50
CA GLN A 19 0.91 -12.36 -25.53
C GLN A 19 2.32 -12.11 -25.01
N ALA A 20 2.49 -11.33 -23.94
CA ALA A 20 3.78 -10.97 -23.40
C ALA A 20 3.77 -10.83 -21.88
N PHE A 21 4.92 -11.09 -21.27
CA PHE A 21 5.16 -10.83 -19.85
C PHE A 21 5.25 -9.35 -19.56
N ARG A 22 4.76 -8.93 -18.40
CA ARG A 22 5.04 -7.60 -17.87
C ARG A 22 6.49 -7.52 -17.37
N PRO A 23 7.07 -6.30 -17.31
CA PRO A 23 8.43 -6.12 -16.80
C PRO A 23 8.66 -6.79 -15.45
N GLY A 24 9.73 -7.58 -15.36
CA GLY A 24 10.12 -8.28 -14.14
C GLY A 24 9.46 -9.65 -13.89
N GLN A 25 8.42 -10.04 -14.63
CA GLN A 25 7.76 -11.34 -14.42
C GLN A 25 8.61 -12.51 -14.93
N ARG A 26 9.09 -12.42 -16.18
CA ARG A 26 9.81 -13.52 -16.84
C ARG A 26 11.05 -14.00 -16.06
N PRO A 27 11.98 -13.13 -15.62
CA PRO A 27 13.15 -13.57 -14.85
C PRO A 27 12.79 -14.34 -13.58
N VAL A 28 11.72 -13.92 -12.86
CA VAL A 28 11.24 -14.59 -11.65
C VAL A 28 10.68 -15.96 -11.97
N ILE A 29 9.90 -16.09 -13.03
CA ILE A 29 9.30 -17.36 -13.48
C ILE A 29 10.41 -18.33 -13.88
N GLU A 30 11.37 -17.91 -14.69
CA GLU A 30 12.50 -18.73 -15.14
C GLU A 30 13.36 -19.21 -13.96
N ALA A 31 13.69 -18.31 -13.02
CA ALA A 31 14.47 -18.66 -11.83
C ALA A 31 13.73 -19.66 -10.95
N LEU A 32 12.43 -19.47 -10.71
CA LEU A 32 11.62 -20.40 -9.93
C LEU A 32 11.50 -21.77 -10.61
N LEU A 33 11.37 -21.81 -11.93
CA LEU A 33 11.39 -23.04 -12.72
C LEU A 33 12.77 -23.71 -12.71
N ALA A 34 13.85 -22.97 -12.58
CA ALA A 34 15.20 -23.49 -12.40
C ALA A 34 15.47 -24.01 -10.97
N GLY A 35 14.52 -23.89 -10.05
CA GLY A 35 14.68 -24.30 -8.66
C GLY A 35 15.39 -23.25 -7.78
N GLN A 36 15.51 -22.02 -8.24
CA GLN A 36 16.13 -20.92 -7.51
C GLN A 36 15.09 -20.15 -6.69
N ASP A 37 15.46 -19.76 -5.48
CA ASP A 37 14.65 -18.85 -4.67
C ASP A 37 14.58 -17.45 -5.30
N CYS A 38 13.46 -16.75 -5.07
CA CYS A 38 13.25 -15.43 -5.63
C CYS A 38 12.67 -14.46 -4.59
N LEU A 39 13.09 -13.21 -4.68
CA LEU A 39 12.38 -12.07 -4.11
C LEU A 39 11.93 -11.16 -5.25
N ALA A 40 10.62 -11.04 -5.44
CA ALA A 40 10.03 -10.21 -6.50
C ALA A 40 9.28 -9.02 -5.88
N VAL A 41 9.81 -7.81 -6.08
CA VAL A 41 9.13 -6.55 -5.75
C VAL A 41 8.59 -5.97 -7.05
N LEU A 42 7.30 -6.16 -7.28
CA LEU A 42 6.59 -5.73 -8.49
C LEU A 42 5.43 -4.82 -8.09
N PRO A 43 5.24 -3.67 -8.74
CA PRO A 43 4.23 -2.69 -8.33
C PRO A 43 2.82 -3.29 -8.32
N THR A 44 1.90 -2.61 -7.63
CA THR A 44 0.47 -2.94 -7.68
C THR A 44 0.00 -2.90 -9.14
N GLY A 45 -0.73 -3.94 -9.57
CA GLY A 45 -1.08 -4.12 -10.98
C GLY A 45 0.04 -4.70 -11.86
N GLY A 46 1.24 -4.95 -11.33
CA GLY A 46 2.36 -5.59 -12.05
C GLY A 46 2.18 -7.09 -12.34
N GLY A 47 1.08 -7.69 -11.89
CA GLY A 47 0.77 -9.11 -12.16
C GLY A 47 1.62 -10.09 -11.36
N LYS A 48 1.91 -9.78 -10.08
CA LYS A 48 2.70 -10.63 -9.15
C LYS A 48 2.26 -12.09 -9.13
N SER A 49 0.95 -12.35 -9.13
CA SER A 49 0.39 -13.69 -9.02
C SER A 49 0.82 -14.62 -10.15
N LEU A 50 1.06 -14.08 -11.35
CA LEU A 50 1.55 -14.86 -12.48
C LEU A 50 2.90 -15.53 -12.19
N CYS A 51 3.75 -14.90 -11.37
CA CYS A 51 5.09 -15.41 -11.07
C CYS A 51 5.09 -16.77 -10.34
N TYR A 52 3.98 -17.13 -9.70
CA TYR A 52 3.82 -18.45 -9.09
C TYR A 52 2.71 -19.30 -9.77
N GLN A 53 1.75 -18.67 -10.42
CA GLN A 53 0.66 -19.37 -11.11
C GLN A 53 1.15 -20.09 -12.36
N LEU A 54 1.93 -19.42 -13.21
CA LEU A 54 2.44 -20.02 -14.44
C LEU A 54 3.41 -21.19 -14.17
N PRO A 55 4.37 -21.13 -13.22
CA PRO A 55 5.20 -22.27 -12.86
C PRO A 55 4.41 -23.52 -12.45
N ALA A 56 3.30 -23.39 -11.73
CA ALA A 56 2.42 -24.51 -11.37
C ALA A 56 1.89 -25.25 -12.60
N LEU A 57 1.54 -24.50 -13.64
CA LEU A 57 0.97 -25.05 -14.88
C LEU A 57 2.06 -25.66 -15.78
N VAL A 58 3.19 -24.98 -15.89
CA VAL A 58 4.33 -25.46 -16.71
C VAL A 58 4.96 -26.73 -16.15
N ARG A 59 5.13 -26.80 -14.82
CA ARG A 59 5.68 -27.97 -14.14
C ARG A 59 4.65 -29.11 -13.96
N GLY A 60 3.35 -28.78 -14.05
CA GLY A 60 2.27 -29.76 -13.82
C GLY A 60 2.13 -30.22 -12.37
N GLY A 61 2.77 -29.54 -11.41
CA GLY A 61 2.71 -29.81 -9.99
C GLY A 61 1.92 -28.78 -9.19
N LEU A 62 1.99 -28.87 -7.88
CA LEU A 62 1.31 -27.99 -6.94
C LEU A 62 2.24 -26.84 -6.50
N VAL A 63 1.73 -25.60 -6.52
CA VAL A 63 2.35 -24.48 -5.82
C VAL A 63 1.52 -24.16 -4.58
N LEU A 64 2.19 -24.17 -3.42
CA LEU A 64 1.62 -23.71 -2.15
C LEU A 64 1.81 -22.20 -2.01
N VAL A 65 0.71 -21.46 -1.86
CA VAL A 65 0.71 -20.00 -1.77
C VAL A 65 0.27 -19.58 -0.38
N ILE A 66 1.15 -18.91 0.36
CA ILE A 66 0.82 -18.29 1.65
C ILE A 66 0.34 -16.87 1.39
N SER A 67 -0.88 -16.55 1.84
CA SER A 67 -1.49 -15.23 1.65
C SER A 67 -2.15 -14.74 2.95
N PRO A 68 -2.10 -13.40 3.24
CA PRO A 68 -2.50 -12.89 4.55
C PRO A 68 -4.02 -12.75 4.74
N LEU A 69 -4.81 -12.86 3.68
CA LEU A 69 -6.25 -12.59 3.73
C LEU A 69 -7.08 -13.66 3.03
N VAL A 70 -8.03 -14.21 3.78
CA VAL A 70 -8.94 -15.26 3.28
C VAL A 70 -9.75 -14.76 2.07
N VAL A 71 -10.28 -13.54 2.12
CA VAL A 71 -11.06 -12.95 1.02
C VAL A 71 -10.23 -12.85 -0.27
N LEU A 72 -8.96 -12.46 -0.16
CA LEU A 72 -8.04 -12.41 -1.30
C LEU A 72 -7.79 -13.80 -1.89
N MET A 73 -7.57 -14.80 -1.03
CA MET A 73 -7.38 -16.19 -1.45
C MET A 73 -8.60 -16.72 -2.20
N GLN A 74 -9.81 -16.45 -1.68
CA GLN A 74 -11.07 -16.87 -2.30
C GLN A 74 -11.28 -16.21 -3.66
N ASP A 75 -10.98 -14.92 -3.79
CA ASP A 75 -11.05 -14.20 -5.06
C ASP A 75 -10.07 -14.75 -6.09
N GLN A 76 -8.79 -14.97 -5.70
CA GLN A 76 -7.78 -15.58 -6.56
C GLN A 76 -8.20 -16.99 -7.01
N VAL A 77 -8.71 -17.81 -6.10
CA VAL A 77 -9.21 -19.16 -6.43
C VAL A 77 -10.37 -19.09 -7.43
N SER A 78 -11.34 -18.19 -7.20
CA SER A 78 -12.48 -18.01 -8.10
C SER A 78 -12.06 -17.57 -9.50
N GLN A 79 -11.12 -16.64 -9.60
CA GLN A 79 -10.58 -16.18 -10.89
C GLN A 79 -9.85 -17.30 -11.64
N LEU A 80 -9.06 -18.11 -10.93
CA LEU A 80 -8.35 -19.26 -11.51
C LEU A 80 -9.33 -20.33 -12.01
N GLN A 81 -10.34 -20.65 -11.20
CA GLN A 81 -11.37 -21.64 -11.56
C GLN A 81 -12.18 -21.21 -12.79
N ARG A 82 -12.53 -19.91 -12.91
CA ARG A 82 -13.17 -19.39 -14.14
C ARG A 82 -12.30 -19.56 -15.39
N ARG A 83 -10.98 -19.63 -15.23
CA ARG A 83 -10.02 -19.93 -16.33
C ARG A 83 -9.77 -21.42 -16.53
N GLY A 84 -10.47 -22.30 -15.81
CA GLY A 84 -10.24 -23.73 -15.84
C GLY A 84 -8.97 -24.20 -15.14
N ILE A 85 -8.35 -23.34 -14.31
CA ILE A 85 -7.14 -23.69 -13.55
C ILE A 85 -7.56 -24.22 -12.17
N PRO A 86 -7.23 -25.48 -11.83
CA PRO A 86 -7.63 -26.09 -10.58
C PRO A 86 -6.90 -25.45 -9.38
N ALA A 87 -7.63 -24.71 -8.57
CA ALA A 87 -7.14 -24.06 -7.37
C ALA A 87 -8.09 -24.28 -6.19
N ALA A 88 -7.57 -24.18 -4.98
CA ALA A 88 -8.35 -24.23 -3.75
C ALA A 88 -7.69 -23.38 -2.67
N CYS A 89 -8.44 -23.05 -1.59
CA CYS A 89 -7.91 -22.39 -0.42
C CYS A 89 -8.21 -23.16 0.85
N LEU A 90 -7.27 -23.17 1.80
CA LEU A 90 -7.38 -23.78 3.10
C LEU A 90 -7.31 -22.71 4.20
N HIS A 91 -8.43 -22.47 4.88
CA HIS A 91 -8.56 -21.49 5.96
C HIS A 91 -9.43 -22.02 7.11
N ARG A 92 -9.52 -21.33 8.24
CA ARG A 92 -10.25 -21.78 9.43
C ARG A 92 -11.76 -21.92 9.21
N GLY A 93 -12.33 -21.19 8.27
CA GLY A 93 -13.77 -21.17 8.00
C GLY A 93 -14.28 -22.29 7.09
N LEU A 94 -13.44 -23.26 6.67
CA LEU A 94 -13.88 -24.40 5.88
C LEU A 94 -14.61 -25.42 6.75
N SER A 95 -15.70 -25.99 6.19
CA SER A 95 -16.39 -27.10 6.83
C SER A 95 -15.51 -28.37 6.87
N PRO A 96 -15.74 -29.31 7.80
CA PRO A 96 -15.04 -30.59 7.80
C PRO A 96 -15.22 -31.39 6.50
N GLN A 97 -16.35 -31.24 5.82
CA GLN A 97 -16.63 -31.88 4.54
C GLN A 97 -15.77 -31.29 3.43
N ASP A 98 -15.68 -29.95 3.37
CA ASP A 98 -14.84 -29.26 2.38
C ASP A 98 -13.36 -29.57 2.59
N CYS A 99 -12.90 -29.66 3.85
CA CYS A 99 -11.53 -30.09 4.17
C CYS A 99 -11.25 -31.50 3.64
N ARG A 100 -12.16 -32.46 3.86
CA ARG A 100 -12.00 -33.85 3.34
C ARG A 100 -11.97 -33.87 1.82
N SER A 101 -12.86 -33.16 1.16
CA SER A 101 -12.89 -33.05 -0.30
C SER A 101 -11.59 -32.44 -0.84
N LEU A 102 -11.08 -31.38 -0.18
CA LEU A 102 -9.81 -30.75 -0.53
C LEU A 102 -8.64 -31.74 -0.42
N HIS A 103 -8.54 -32.49 0.68
CA HIS A 103 -7.49 -33.50 0.87
C HIS A 103 -7.57 -34.60 -0.18
N GLN A 104 -8.77 -35.06 -0.53
CA GLN A 104 -8.96 -36.03 -1.59
C GLN A 104 -8.47 -35.54 -2.95
N ARG A 105 -8.81 -34.30 -3.32
CA ARG A 105 -8.36 -33.66 -4.57
C ARG A 105 -6.84 -33.48 -4.62
N LEU A 106 -6.20 -33.17 -3.48
CA LEU A 106 -4.74 -33.10 -3.37
C LEU A 106 -4.09 -34.46 -3.62
N ARG A 107 -4.55 -35.52 -2.95
CA ARG A 107 -4.04 -36.88 -3.13
C ARG A 107 -4.24 -37.42 -4.56
N GLN A 108 -5.26 -36.94 -5.27
CA GLN A 108 -5.53 -37.28 -6.67
C GLN A 108 -4.79 -36.40 -7.68
N HIS A 109 -3.85 -35.52 -7.23
CA HIS A 109 -3.10 -34.58 -8.08
C HIS A 109 -3.97 -33.63 -8.92
N GLN A 110 -5.19 -33.38 -8.48
CA GLN A 110 -6.16 -32.54 -9.20
C GLN A 110 -5.99 -31.04 -9.01
N LEU A 111 -5.09 -30.60 -8.14
CA LEU A 111 -4.85 -29.19 -7.89
C LEU A 111 -3.51 -28.73 -8.45
N ARG A 112 -3.45 -27.47 -8.85
CA ARG A 112 -2.24 -26.75 -9.28
C ARG A 112 -1.84 -25.66 -8.30
N LEU A 113 -2.80 -25.06 -7.61
CA LEU A 113 -2.55 -24.03 -6.59
C LEU A 113 -3.35 -24.33 -5.33
N LEU A 114 -2.66 -24.28 -4.20
CA LEU A 114 -3.27 -24.31 -2.87
C LEU A 114 -2.92 -23.04 -2.13
N TYR A 115 -3.92 -22.19 -1.87
CA TYR A 115 -3.76 -21.02 -1.03
C TYR A 115 -3.96 -21.39 0.43
N LEU A 116 -3.06 -20.92 1.30
CA LEU A 116 -3.02 -21.23 2.72
C LEU A 116 -2.91 -19.96 3.54
N ALA A 117 -3.76 -19.82 4.55
CA ALA A 117 -3.62 -18.79 5.54
C ALA A 117 -2.44 -19.11 6.49
N PRO A 118 -1.59 -18.13 6.86
CA PRO A 118 -0.33 -18.36 7.58
C PRO A 118 -0.51 -19.09 8.92
N GLU A 119 -1.61 -18.82 9.63
CA GLU A 119 -1.94 -19.47 10.90
C GLU A 119 -2.23 -20.98 10.76
N ARG A 120 -2.55 -21.46 9.56
CA ARG A 120 -2.79 -22.89 9.29
C ARG A 120 -1.52 -23.74 9.32
N LEU A 121 -0.35 -23.10 9.09
CA LEU A 121 0.94 -23.82 9.15
C LEU A 121 1.26 -24.40 10.54
N GLN A 122 0.59 -23.90 11.59
CA GLN A 122 0.76 -24.41 12.96
C GLN A 122 -0.08 -25.67 13.23
N ALA A 123 -1.08 -25.96 12.39
CA ALA A 123 -1.96 -27.08 12.59
C ALA A 123 -1.26 -28.40 12.17
N GLU A 124 -1.31 -29.40 13.03
CA GLU A 124 -0.69 -30.71 12.81
C GLU A 124 -1.19 -31.37 11.51
N ALA A 125 -2.50 -31.29 11.23
CA ALA A 125 -3.08 -31.79 9.99
C ALA A 125 -2.49 -31.11 8.72
N THR A 126 -2.07 -29.83 8.83
CA THR A 126 -1.42 -29.15 7.71
C THR A 126 0.03 -29.61 7.53
N ARG A 127 0.74 -29.89 8.61
CA ARG A 127 2.10 -30.43 8.55
C ARG A 127 2.11 -31.81 7.91
N GLN A 128 1.23 -32.70 8.38
CA GLN A 128 1.05 -34.03 7.78
C GLN A 128 0.70 -33.96 6.29
N LEU A 129 -0.18 -33.03 5.90
CA LEU A 129 -0.48 -32.76 4.49
C LEU A 129 0.77 -32.35 3.69
N LEU A 130 1.61 -31.47 4.26
CA LEU A 130 2.84 -31.05 3.60
C LEU A 130 3.82 -32.21 3.43
N ASP A 131 3.95 -33.05 4.42
CA ASP A 131 4.79 -34.26 4.36
C ASP A 131 4.28 -35.21 3.24
N GLU A 132 2.96 -35.50 3.19
CA GLU A 132 2.34 -36.29 2.10
C GLU A 132 2.65 -35.69 0.71
N LEU A 133 2.57 -34.35 0.56
CA LEU A 133 2.82 -33.66 -0.71
C LEU A 133 4.30 -33.70 -1.13
N LEU A 134 5.21 -33.67 -0.17
CA LEU A 134 6.66 -33.77 -0.40
C LEU A 134 7.04 -35.22 -0.81
N ASP A 135 6.55 -36.22 -0.08
CA ASP A 135 6.81 -37.61 -0.35
C ASP A 135 6.32 -38.03 -1.75
N ALA A 136 5.18 -37.46 -2.15
CA ALA A 136 4.63 -37.65 -3.50
C ALA A 136 5.31 -36.76 -4.57
N SER A 137 6.31 -35.99 -4.23
CA SER A 137 7.00 -35.02 -5.13
C SER A 137 6.04 -34.08 -5.87
N GLN A 138 4.88 -33.78 -5.28
CA GLN A 138 3.87 -32.89 -5.89
C GLN A 138 4.20 -31.43 -5.79
N LEU A 139 4.91 -31.03 -4.72
CA LEU A 139 5.16 -29.63 -4.41
C LEU A 139 6.33 -29.09 -5.23
N VAL A 140 6.02 -28.24 -6.20
CA VAL A 140 7.01 -27.71 -7.16
C VAL A 140 7.57 -26.35 -6.77
N ALA A 141 6.84 -25.56 -5.98
CA ALA A 141 7.29 -24.30 -5.43
C ALA A 141 6.44 -23.84 -4.23
N LEU A 142 7.02 -22.96 -3.42
CA LEU A 142 6.35 -22.19 -2.38
C LEU A 142 6.25 -20.73 -2.83
N ALA A 143 5.13 -20.08 -2.57
CA ALA A 143 4.95 -18.65 -2.78
C ALA A 143 4.51 -17.98 -1.48
N VAL A 144 5.16 -16.89 -1.12
CA VAL A 144 4.75 -16.02 0.00
C VAL A 144 4.29 -14.70 -0.61
N ASP A 145 2.98 -14.53 -0.69
CA ASP A 145 2.38 -13.29 -1.17
C ASP A 145 2.36 -12.25 -0.06
N GLU A 146 2.40 -10.96 -0.44
CA GLU A 146 2.52 -9.80 0.48
C GLU A 146 3.64 -10.02 1.52
N ALA A 147 4.81 -10.49 1.05
CA ALA A 147 5.94 -10.88 1.89
C ALA A 147 6.46 -9.74 2.80
N HIS A 148 6.13 -8.47 2.50
CA HIS A 148 6.43 -7.34 3.37
C HIS A 148 5.81 -7.45 4.76
N CYS A 149 4.72 -8.24 4.91
CA CYS A 149 4.08 -8.51 6.20
C CYS A 149 4.99 -9.23 7.21
N ILE A 150 6.10 -9.82 6.76
CA ILE A 150 7.06 -10.51 7.64
C ILE A 150 7.95 -9.54 8.42
N SER A 151 8.19 -8.36 7.85
CA SER A 151 9.10 -7.36 8.42
C SER A 151 8.38 -6.45 9.40
N ALA A 152 8.96 -6.27 10.58
CA ALA A 152 8.48 -5.25 11.52
C ALA A 152 8.62 -3.83 10.94
N TRP A 153 9.44 -3.65 9.91
CA TRP A 153 9.62 -2.41 9.17
C TRP A 153 8.64 -2.24 8.01
N GLY A 154 7.84 -3.27 7.71
CA GLY A 154 6.75 -3.20 6.74
C GLY A 154 5.56 -2.37 7.26
N HIS A 155 4.76 -1.84 6.36
CA HIS A 155 3.59 -1.04 6.70
C HIS A 155 2.38 -1.87 7.19
N ASP A 156 2.36 -3.19 6.93
CA ASP A 156 1.31 -4.15 7.37
C ASP A 156 1.96 -5.37 8.01
N PHE A 157 2.65 -5.16 9.14
CA PHE A 157 3.28 -6.26 9.86
C PHE A 157 2.27 -7.24 10.44
N ARG A 158 2.50 -8.55 10.22
CA ARG A 158 1.66 -9.65 10.74
C ARG A 158 2.52 -10.66 11.51
N PRO A 159 2.25 -10.88 12.81
CA PRO A 159 3.02 -11.80 13.64
C PRO A 159 3.11 -13.21 13.06
N ASP A 160 2.03 -13.72 12.47
CA ASP A 160 2.00 -15.07 11.88
C ASP A 160 2.96 -15.22 10.70
N TYR A 161 3.26 -14.11 9.98
CA TYR A 161 4.26 -14.12 8.90
C TYR A 161 5.69 -14.34 9.40
N ARG A 162 6.02 -13.96 10.63
CA ARG A 162 7.36 -14.26 11.21
C ARG A 162 7.64 -15.75 11.32
N ARG A 163 6.60 -16.56 11.46
CA ARG A 163 6.74 -17.99 11.56
C ARG A 163 6.97 -18.67 10.21
N LEU A 164 6.83 -17.95 9.09
CA LEU A 164 7.03 -18.50 7.74
C LEU A 164 8.47 -18.96 7.47
N GLY A 165 9.45 -18.53 8.26
CA GLY A 165 10.80 -19.12 8.23
C GLY A 165 10.82 -20.64 8.41
N GLN A 166 9.82 -21.20 9.12
CA GLN A 166 9.65 -22.66 9.29
C GLN A 166 9.37 -23.41 7.98
N LEU A 167 8.91 -22.73 6.92
CA LEU A 167 8.69 -23.35 5.62
C LEU A 167 9.95 -24.02 5.06
N ARG A 168 11.14 -23.53 5.43
CA ARG A 168 12.42 -24.17 5.04
C ARG A 168 12.66 -25.50 5.71
N GLN A 169 12.18 -25.66 6.93
CA GLN A 169 12.28 -26.93 7.67
C GLN A 169 11.19 -27.89 7.22
N LEU A 170 9.96 -27.37 7.00
CA LEU A 170 8.81 -28.16 6.56
C LEU A 170 8.94 -28.61 5.10
N CYS A 171 9.55 -27.81 4.22
CA CYS A 171 9.68 -28.11 2.79
C CYS A 171 11.14 -27.93 2.34
N PRO A 172 12.05 -28.81 2.77
CA PRO A 172 13.46 -28.73 2.37
C PRO A 172 13.59 -28.95 0.86
N GLY A 173 14.41 -28.12 0.20
CA GLY A 173 14.71 -28.27 -1.22
C GLY A 173 13.67 -27.67 -2.18
N VAL A 174 12.46 -27.34 -1.73
CA VAL A 174 11.45 -26.67 -2.57
C VAL A 174 11.80 -25.19 -2.76
N PRO A 175 11.86 -24.69 -4.01
CA PRO A 175 12.16 -23.27 -4.24
C PRO A 175 11.04 -22.37 -3.74
N LEU A 176 11.40 -21.18 -3.23
CA LEU A 176 10.47 -20.24 -2.65
C LEU A 176 10.53 -18.88 -3.37
N VAL A 177 9.38 -18.37 -3.78
CA VAL A 177 9.23 -16.99 -4.26
C VAL A 177 8.51 -16.15 -3.22
N ALA A 178 9.15 -15.06 -2.79
CA ALA A 178 8.55 -14.02 -1.97
C ALA A 178 8.13 -12.84 -2.85
N LEU A 179 6.88 -12.40 -2.73
CA LEU A 179 6.31 -11.35 -3.57
C LEU A 179 5.79 -10.19 -2.72
N SER A 180 6.05 -8.96 -3.16
CA SER A 180 5.53 -7.75 -2.53
C SER A 180 5.25 -6.67 -3.58
N ALA A 181 4.31 -5.78 -3.30
CA ALA A 181 4.06 -4.61 -4.13
C ALA A 181 5.09 -3.50 -3.86
N THR A 182 5.45 -3.34 -2.61
CA THR A 182 6.36 -2.31 -2.10
C THR A 182 7.28 -2.93 -1.07
N ALA A 183 8.58 -2.71 -1.19
CA ALA A 183 9.53 -3.12 -0.17
C ALA A 183 10.78 -2.21 -0.21
N ALA A 184 10.92 -1.37 0.79
CA ALA A 184 12.14 -0.59 1.00
C ALA A 184 13.36 -1.53 1.19
N PRO A 185 14.60 -1.07 0.97
CA PRO A 185 15.79 -1.91 1.06
C PRO A 185 15.90 -2.73 2.34
N GLN A 186 15.55 -2.13 3.48
CA GLN A 186 15.56 -2.81 4.78
C GLN A 186 14.50 -3.92 4.87
N VAL A 187 13.29 -3.69 4.31
CA VAL A 187 12.22 -4.69 4.25
C VAL A 187 12.64 -5.86 3.37
N ARG A 188 13.32 -5.59 2.25
CA ARG A 188 13.87 -6.64 1.36
C ARG A 188 14.91 -7.51 2.07
N ALA A 189 15.81 -6.90 2.82
CA ALA A 189 16.80 -7.62 3.61
C ALA A 189 16.14 -8.51 4.67
N ASP A 190 15.11 -8.00 5.35
CA ASP A 190 14.33 -8.77 6.32
C ASP A 190 13.60 -9.95 5.68
N ILE A 191 12.95 -9.77 4.52
CA ILE A 191 12.28 -10.85 3.80
C ILE A 191 13.28 -11.97 3.49
N ILE A 192 14.44 -11.64 2.91
CA ILE A 192 15.49 -12.62 2.58
C ILE A 192 15.94 -13.38 3.83
N ARG A 193 16.24 -12.66 4.90
CA ARG A 193 16.75 -13.22 6.15
C ARG A 193 15.69 -14.08 6.86
N LEU A 194 14.47 -13.57 7.03
CA LEU A 194 13.42 -14.23 7.81
C LEU A 194 12.79 -15.42 7.09
N LEU A 195 12.68 -15.38 5.77
CA LEU A 195 12.25 -16.53 4.94
C LEU A 195 13.41 -17.48 4.62
N GLN A 196 14.64 -17.17 5.05
CA GLN A 196 15.85 -17.96 4.80
C GLN A 196 16.04 -18.27 3.30
N LEU A 197 15.85 -17.25 2.43
CA LEU A 197 16.01 -17.43 0.98
C LEU A 197 17.48 -17.74 0.64
N ARG A 198 17.69 -18.76 -0.18
CA ARG A 198 19.03 -19.29 -0.54
C ARG A 198 19.48 -18.69 -1.86
N ARG A 199 20.47 -17.78 -1.84
CA ARG A 199 21.01 -17.10 -3.04
C ARG A 199 19.88 -16.65 -3.99
N PRO A 200 18.89 -15.88 -3.51
CA PRO A 200 17.71 -15.57 -4.28
C PRO A 200 18.03 -14.68 -5.48
N LEU A 201 17.29 -14.88 -6.58
CA LEU A 201 17.12 -13.82 -7.55
C LEU A 201 16.34 -12.67 -6.89
N VAL A 202 16.91 -11.48 -6.86
CA VAL A 202 16.23 -10.27 -6.36
C VAL A 202 15.80 -9.43 -7.54
N GLN A 203 14.52 -9.51 -7.89
CA GLN A 203 13.91 -8.71 -8.95
C GLN A 203 13.14 -7.56 -8.33
N VAL A 204 13.59 -6.33 -8.59
CA VAL A 204 12.90 -5.10 -8.15
C VAL A 204 12.52 -4.30 -9.38
N SER A 205 11.24 -4.17 -9.62
CA SER A 205 10.73 -3.29 -10.67
C SER A 205 10.37 -1.93 -10.08
N SER A 206 10.47 -0.90 -10.91
CA SER A 206 10.11 0.46 -10.50
C SER A 206 8.66 0.51 -9.97
N ALA A 207 8.46 1.20 -8.86
CA ALA A 207 7.13 1.50 -8.33
C ALA A 207 6.46 2.66 -9.10
N ARG A 208 7.19 3.29 -10.02
CA ARG A 208 6.71 4.39 -10.85
C ARG A 208 5.58 3.96 -11.79
N ARG A 209 4.48 4.71 -11.77
CA ARG A 209 3.33 4.51 -12.63
C ARG A 209 3.10 5.77 -13.47
N GLY A 210 3.55 5.74 -14.74
CA GLY A 210 3.53 6.88 -15.65
C GLY A 210 2.14 7.46 -15.95
N ASN A 211 1.09 6.69 -15.73
CA ASN A 211 -0.30 7.09 -15.94
C ASN A 211 -0.99 7.65 -14.69
N LEU A 212 -0.35 7.62 -13.51
CA LEU A 212 -0.94 8.18 -12.29
C LEU A 212 -0.52 9.64 -12.10
N ILE A 213 -1.49 10.48 -11.76
CA ILE A 213 -1.32 11.90 -11.49
C ILE A 213 -1.59 12.14 -10.01
N TYR A 214 -0.54 12.43 -9.25
CA TYR A 214 -0.64 12.69 -7.81
C TYR A 214 -0.92 14.17 -7.55
N SER A 215 -1.87 14.43 -6.66
CA SER A 215 -2.18 15.76 -6.14
C SER A 215 -2.44 15.67 -4.65
N MET A 216 -1.92 16.62 -3.88
CA MET A 216 -2.09 16.66 -2.42
C MET A 216 -2.41 18.08 -2.01
N GLN A 217 -3.51 18.27 -1.27
CA GLN A 217 -3.95 19.59 -0.83
C GLN A 217 -4.60 19.50 0.55
N ARG A 218 -4.68 20.64 1.22
CA ARG A 218 -5.41 20.74 2.48
C ARG A 218 -6.88 20.43 2.27
N ARG A 219 -7.45 19.66 3.19
CA ARG A 219 -8.88 19.34 3.20
C ARG A 219 -9.67 20.61 3.50
N PRO A 220 -10.61 21.04 2.62
CA PRO A 220 -11.49 22.15 2.90
C PRO A 220 -12.42 21.84 4.10
N ALA A 221 -12.95 22.90 4.75
CA ALA A 221 -13.88 22.73 5.87
C ALA A 221 -15.13 21.93 5.47
N ASP A 222 -15.65 22.17 4.27
CA ASP A 222 -16.67 21.33 3.63
C ASP A 222 -16.07 20.71 2.36
N PRO A 223 -15.73 19.41 2.38
CA PRO A 223 -15.21 18.70 1.21
C PRO A 223 -16.27 18.32 0.17
N LEU A 224 -17.57 18.34 0.51
CA LEU A 224 -18.63 17.79 -0.35
C LEU A 224 -18.69 18.43 -1.75
N PRO A 225 -18.64 19.78 -1.90
CA PRO A 225 -18.66 20.40 -3.23
C PRO A 225 -17.48 19.94 -4.10
N LEU A 226 -16.27 19.85 -3.52
CA LEU A 226 -15.08 19.37 -4.23
C LEU A 226 -15.23 17.90 -4.63
N LEU A 227 -15.79 17.07 -3.76
CA LEU A 227 -16.05 15.66 -4.08
C LEU A 227 -16.98 15.52 -5.26
N LEU A 228 -18.08 16.27 -5.29
CA LEU A 228 -19.05 16.24 -6.40
C LEU A 228 -18.42 16.67 -7.74
N GLU A 229 -17.61 17.73 -7.74
CA GLU A 229 -16.87 18.17 -8.93
C GLU A 229 -15.91 17.08 -9.44
N LEU A 230 -15.14 16.48 -8.54
CA LEU A 230 -14.21 15.40 -8.87
C LEU A 230 -14.91 14.17 -9.43
N LEU A 231 -16.04 13.79 -8.83
CA LEU A 231 -16.85 12.66 -9.28
C LEU A 231 -17.47 12.91 -10.67
N ALA A 232 -17.97 14.11 -10.92
CA ALA A 232 -18.52 14.49 -12.22
C ALA A 232 -17.46 14.43 -13.33
N SER A 233 -16.23 14.85 -13.04
CA SER A 233 -15.11 14.90 -13.99
C SER A 233 -14.33 13.57 -14.11
N SER A 234 -14.60 12.58 -13.24
CA SER A 234 -13.85 11.33 -13.23
C SER A 234 -14.38 10.35 -14.27
N ARG A 235 -13.48 9.58 -14.87
CA ARG A 235 -13.83 8.42 -15.70
C ARG A 235 -13.90 7.15 -14.85
N GLY A 236 -14.68 6.16 -15.29
CA GLY A 236 -14.73 4.82 -14.69
C GLY A 236 -15.09 4.81 -13.21
N ALA A 237 -14.58 3.84 -12.49
CA ALA A 237 -14.83 3.67 -11.07
C ALA A 237 -14.07 4.70 -10.22
N VAL A 238 -14.65 5.03 -9.06
CA VAL A 238 -14.02 5.92 -8.07
C VAL A 238 -13.91 5.20 -6.73
N LEU A 239 -12.74 5.32 -6.11
CA LEU A 239 -12.45 4.77 -4.80
C LEU A 239 -12.08 5.91 -3.84
N ILE A 240 -12.84 6.04 -2.77
CA ILE A 240 -12.64 7.07 -1.73
C ILE A 240 -12.25 6.37 -0.43
N TYR A 241 -11.05 6.67 0.07
CA TYR A 241 -10.59 6.17 1.36
C TYR A 241 -10.90 7.15 2.47
N ALA A 242 -11.51 6.63 3.55
CA ALA A 242 -11.73 7.34 4.78
C ALA A 242 -11.21 6.50 5.96
N ARG A 243 -10.69 7.15 6.98
CA ARG A 243 -9.96 6.49 8.07
C ARG A 243 -10.84 5.63 8.97
N THR A 244 -12.05 6.05 9.28
CA THR A 244 -12.91 5.37 10.24
C THR A 244 -14.18 4.81 9.59
N ARG A 245 -14.74 3.75 10.18
CA ARG A 245 -16.03 3.18 9.76
C ARG A 245 -17.13 4.24 9.72
N ARG A 246 -17.21 5.05 10.79
CA ARG A 246 -18.18 6.14 10.89
C ARG A 246 -18.00 7.19 9.78
N SER A 247 -16.76 7.52 9.42
CA SER A 247 -16.47 8.45 8.33
C SER A 247 -16.88 7.86 6.98
N VAL A 248 -16.67 6.54 6.77
CA VAL A 248 -17.11 5.83 5.56
C VAL A 248 -18.62 5.90 5.42
N ASP A 249 -19.38 5.55 6.47
CA ASP A 249 -20.83 5.59 6.46
C ASP A 249 -21.36 7.02 6.23
N HIS A 250 -20.76 8.00 6.89
CA HIS A 250 -21.10 9.41 6.75
C HIS A 250 -20.94 9.88 5.28
N TRP A 251 -19.78 9.64 4.68
CA TRP A 251 -19.51 10.10 3.32
C TRP A 251 -20.32 9.35 2.26
N ALA A 252 -20.55 8.06 2.44
CA ALA A 252 -21.43 7.30 1.54
C ALA A 252 -22.87 7.86 1.58
N ALA A 253 -23.39 8.16 2.78
CA ALA A 253 -24.70 8.76 2.95
C ALA A 253 -24.77 10.19 2.39
N ALA A 254 -23.76 11.04 2.66
CA ALA A 254 -23.72 12.42 2.18
C ALA A 254 -23.68 12.51 0.65
N LEU A 255 -22.86 11.66 0.01
CA LEU A 255 -22.81 11.56 -1.46
C LEU A 255 -24.12 11.06 -2.04
N THR A 256 -24.76 10.07 -1.40
CA THR A 256 -26.07 9.55 -1.85
C THR A 256 -27.15 10.61 -1.72
N ALA A 257 -27.17 11.37 -0.64
CA ALA A 257 -28.09 12.51 -0.45
C ALA A 257 -27.87 13.61 -1.49
N ALA A 258 -26.64 13.76 -2.00
CA ALA A 258 -26.29 14.70 -3.08
C ALA A 258 -26.52 14.11 -4.50
N GLY A 259 -27.20 12.95 -4.63
CA GLY A 259 -27.55 12.35 -5.92
C GLY A 259 -26.49 11.42 -6.52
N VAL A 260 -25.41 11.11 -5.82
CA VAL A 260 -24.38 10.16 -6.27
C VAL A 260 -24.55 8.83 -5.56
N THR A 261 -24.83 7.75 -6.29
CA THR A 261 -24.90 6.41 -5.71
C THR A 261 -23.52 6.00 -5.20
N ALA A 262 -23.30 6.13 -3.90
CA ALA A 262 -22.07 5.77 -3.21
C ALA A 262 -22.30 4.61 -2.25
N ILE A 263 -21.35 3.67 -2.21
CA ILE A 263 -21.43 2.45 -1.41
C ILE A 263 -20.37 2.47 -0.33
N ALA A 264 -20.78 2.18 0.92
CA ALA A 264 -19.86 2.01 2.03
C ALA A 264 -19.21 0.62 2.02
N TYR A 265 -17.93 0.55 2.39
CA TYR A 265 -17.21 -0.71 2.62
C TYR A 265 -16.23 -0.61 3.79
N HIS A 266 -16.46 -1.40 4.84
CA HIS A 266 -15.55 -1.49 5.98
C HIS A 266 -15.70 -2.82 6.73
N ALA A 267 -14.72 -3.17 7.55
CA ALA A 267 -14.69 -4.44 8.28
C ALA A 267 -15.82 -4.64 9.31
N GLY A 268 -16.54 -3.57 9.68
CA GLY A 268 -17.69 -3.65 10.59
C GLY A 268 -19.00 -4.08 9.91
N MET A 269 -19.03 -4.19 8.57
CA MET A 269 -20.21 -4.66 7.85
C MET A 269 -20.34 -6.18 7.96
N GLU A 270 -21.58 -6.66 7.91
CA GLU A 270 -21.86 -8.09 7.79
C GLU A 270 -21.21 -8.69 6.54
N PRO A 271 -20.77 -9.96 6.58
CA PRO A 271 -20.09 -10.61 5.46
C PRO A 271 -20.87 -10.52 4.14
N HIS A 272 -22.18 -10.74 4.18
CA HIS A 272 -23.05 -10.63 3.02
C HIS A 272 -23.11 -9.21 2.45
N GLY A 273 -23.23 -8.20 3.30
CA GLY A 273 -23.20 -6.79 2.89
C GLY A 273 -21.89 -6.39 2.23
N ARG A 274 -20.75 -6.89 2.72
CA ARG A 274 -19.44 -6.68 2.08
C ARG A 274 -19.35 -7.31 0.71
N GLN A 275 -19.90 -8.51 0.55
CA GLN A 275 -19.94 -9.20 -0.73
C GLN A 275 -20.78 -8.42 -1.76
N LEU A 276 -21.99 -7.99 -1.38
CA LEU A 276 -22.85 -7.17 -2.24
C LEU A 276 -22.18 -5.85 -2.65
N ALA A 277 -21.50 -5.17 -1.72
CA ALA A 277 -20.76 -3.95 -2.02
C ALA A 277 -19.64 -4.19 -3.04
N LEU A 278 -18.93 -5.32 -2.93
CA LEU A 278 -17.88 -5.73 -3.85
C LEU A 278 -18.45 -6.06 -5.24
N GLU A 279 -19.52 -6.84 -5.30
CA GLU A 279 -20.20 -7.21 -6.54
C GLU A 279 -20.72 -5.96 -7.28
N HIS A 280 -21.32 -5.03 -6.54
CA HIS A 280 -21.76 -3.76 -7.10
C HIS A 280 -20.59 -2.94 -7.64
N PHE A 281 -19.49 -2.82 -6.85
CA PHE A 281 -18.30 -2.10 -7.31
C PHE A 281 -17.69 -2.74 -8.56
N GLN A 282 -17.74 -4.05 -8.70
CA GLN A 282 -17.23 -4.76 -9.89
C GLN A 282 -18.18 -4.68 -11.08
N GLY A 283 -19.50 -4.71 -10.87
CA GLY A 283 -20.50 -4.86 -11.91
C GLY A 283 -20.99 -3.54 -12.54
N GLN A 284 -20.93 -2.42 -11.83
CA GLN A 284 -21.43 -1.13 -12.34
C GLN A 284 -20.41 -0.40 -13.23
N PRO A 285 -20.83 0.35 -14.23
CA PRO A 285 -19.93 1.07 -15.14
C PRO A 285 -19.11 2.16 -14.44
N ARG A 286 -19.72 2.91 -13.52
CA ARG A 286 -19.09 4.04 -12.80
C ARG A 286 -19.43 4.02 -11.30
N PRO A 287 -19.05 2.98 -10.57
CA PRO A 287 -19.36 2.90 -9.15
C PRO A 287 -18.50 3.86 -8.34
N VAL A 288 -19.08 4.40 -7.28
CA VAL A 288 -18.37 5.14 -6.24
C VAL A 288 -18.36 4.31 -4.97
N LEU A 289 -17.17 3.93 -4.51
CA LEU A 289 -16.99 3.20 -3.26
C LEU A 289 -16.28 4.07 -2.25
N VAL A 290 -16.88 4.21 -1.08
CA VAL A 290 -16.26 4.83 0.09
C VAL A 290 -15.82 3.72 1.05
N ALA A 291 -14.54 3.64 1.35
CA ALA A 291 -14.01 2.50 2.10
C ALA A 291 -12.95 2.89 3.14
N THR A 292 -12.80 2.05 4.17
CA THR A 292 -11.57 2.05 4.97
C THR A 292 -10.47 1.27 4.24
N VAL A 293 -9.23 1.32 4.77
CA VAL A 293 -8.10 0.48 4.30
C VAL A 293 -8.42 -1.03 4.29
N ALA A 294 -9.51 -1.46 4.93
CA ALA A 294 -10.00 -2.83 4.83
C ALA A 294 -10.42 -3.21 3.39
N PHE A 295 -10.78 -2.24 2.55
CA PHE A 295 -10.91 -2.40 1.12
C PHE A 295 -9.54 -2.25 0.47
N GLY A 296 -8.66 -3.14 0.79
CA GLY A 296 -7.27 -2.97 0.43
C GLY A 296 -6.74 -4.05 -0.47
N MET A 297 -6.82 -5.29 -0.07
CA MET A 297 -6.21 -6.39 -0.79
C MET A 297 -7.30 -7.19 -1.52
N GLY A 298 -7.07 -7.52 -2.80
CA GLY A 298 -7.93 -8.42 -3.56
C GLY A 298 -8.89 -7.80 -4.56
N VAL A 299 -9.07 -6.49 -4.61
CA VAL A 299 -9.91 -5.89 -5.65
C VAL A 299 -9.07 -5.54 -6.87
N ASP A 300 -9.36 -6.26 -7.96
CA ASP A 300 -8.69 -6.05 -9.26
C ASP A 300 -9.70 -5.50 -10.27
N ARG A 301 -9.92 -4.18 -10.20
CA ARG A 301 -10.69 -3.44 -11.17
C ARG A 301 -9.76 -2.56 -12.01
N PRO A 302 -9.75 -2.69 -13.36
CA PRO A 302 -8.79 -2.01 -14.21
C PRO A 302 -9.07 -0.51 -14.40
N ASP A 303 -10.33 -0.10 -14.46
CA ASP A 303 -10.81 1.22 -14.87
C ASP A 303 -11.07 2.20 -13.71
N VAL A 304 -10.35 2.09 -12.60
CA VAL A 304 -10.44 3.06 -11.51
C VAL A 304 -9.78 4.36 -11.94
N GLY A 305 -10.59 5.38 -12.25
CA GLY A 305 -10.12 6.67 -12.75
C GLY A 305 -9.71 7.67 -11.68
N LEU A 306 -10.23 7.49 -10.46
CA LEU A 306 -9.90 8.34 -9.31
C LEU A 306 -9.75 7.49 -8.04
N VAL A 307 -8.62 7.66 -7.36
CA VAL A 307 -8.45 7.24 -5.96
C VAL A 307 -8.28 8.50 -5.12
N LEU A 308 -9.15 8.68 -4.15
CA LEU A 308 -9.18 9.84 -3.28
C LEU A 308 -9.03 9.42 -1.82
N HIS A 309 -8.15 10.09 -1.10
CA HIS A 309 -7.99 9.91 0.35
C HIS A 309 -8.54 11.16 1.05
N LEU A 310 -9.46 10.96 1.98
CA LEU A 310 -10.07 12.03 2.79
C LEU A 310 -9.27 12.35 4.05
N ASP A 311 -8.33 11.49 4.39
CA ASP A 311 -7.48 11.60 5.58
C ASP A 311 -6.04 11.20 5.21
N LEU A 312 -5.07 11.68 5.99
CA LEU A 312 -3.67 11.31 5.81
C LEU A 312 -3.49 9.79 6.02
N PRO A 313 -2.89 9.04 5.06
CA PRO A 313 -2.54 7.64 5.25
C PRO A 313 -1.48 7.44 6.34
N ALA A 314 -1.45 6.26 6.95
CA ALA A 314 -0.50 5.94 8.01
C ALA A 314 0.97 5.94 7.55
N SER A 315 1.22 5.68 6.27
CA SER A 315 2.55 5.71 5.65
C SER A 315 2.48 5.97 4.15
N ALA A 316 3.59 6.37 3.56
CA ALA A 316 3.69 6.57 2.11
C ALA A 316 3.65 5.24 1.33
N GLU A 317 4.11 4.15 1.93
CA GLU A 317 3.98 2.81 1.36
C GLU A 317 2.51 2.38 1.26
N ALA A 318 1.72 2.61 2.33
CA ALA A 318 0.27 2.39 2.31
C ALA A 318 -0.39 3.24 1.22
N TYR A 319 -0.05 4.53 1.15
CA TYR A 319 -0.57 5.43 0.11
C TYR A 319 -0.23 4.95 -1.30
N LEU A 320 1.02 4.50 -1.56
CA LEU A 320 1.41 3.92 -2.86
C LEU A 320 0.61 2.65 -3.20
N GLN A 321 0.34 1.81 -2.22
CA GLN A 321 -0.43 0.58 -2.43
C GLN A 321 -1.91 0.87 -2.71
N GLU A 322 -2.50 1.82 -1.99
CA GLU A 322 -3.89 2.24 -2.11
C GLU A 322 -4.11 3.03 -3.41
N SER A 323 -3.29 4.05 -3.69
CA SER A 323 -3.32 4.83 -4.94
C SER A 323 -2.96 3.99 -6.17
N GLY A 324 -2.14 2.95 -6.01
CA GLY A 324 -1.77 1.99 -7.06
C GLY A 324 -2.93 1.16 -7.62
N ARG A 325 -4.15 1.28 -7.04
CA ARG A 325 -5.38 0.68 -7.58
C ARG A 325 -5.92 1.46 -8.78
N ALA A 326 -5.56 2.73 -8.90
CA ALA A 326 -5.94 3.57 -10.02
C ALA A 326 -5.27 3.14 -11.33
N GLY A 327 -5.98 3.28 -12.44
CA GLY A 327 -5.43 3.20 -13.80
C GLY A 327 -4.70 1.90 -14.13
N ARG A 328 -5.18 0.74 -13.71
CA ARG A 328 -4.57 -0.56 -14.05
C ARG A 328 -4.76 -0.92 -15.53
N ASP A 329 -5.69 -0.26 -16.20
CA ASP A 329 -5.88 -0.28 -17.65
C ASP A 329 -4.81 0.49 -18.44
N GLY A 330 -3.90 1.19 -17.76
CA GLY A 330 -2.85 2.01 -18.36
C GLY A 330 -3.30 3.43 -18.74
N LEU A 331 -4.57 3.75 -18.63
CA LEU A 331 -5.09 5.08 -18.92
C LEU A 331 -4.79 6.07 -17.78
N PRO A 332 -4.74 7.38 -18.05
CA PRO A 332 -4.51 8.39 -17.02
C PRO A 332 -5.53 8.29 -15.88
N ALA A 333 -5.05 8.27 -14.64
CA ALA A 333 -5.88 8.23 -13.45
C ALA A 333 -5.36 9.21 -12.38
N ARG A 334 -6.29 9.79 -11.61
CA ARG A 334 -5.99 10.78 -10.58
C ARG A 334 -5.87 10.12 -9.21
N CYS A 335 -4.86 10.53 -8.44
CA CYS A 335 -4.68 10.13 -7.05
C CYS A 335 -4.63 11.41 -6.22
N LEU A 336 -5.73 11.72 -5.52
CA LEU A 336 -5.84 12.92 -4.72
C LEU A 336 -5.81 12.60 -3.23
N LEU A 337 -4.98 13.32 -2.48
CA LEU A 337 -4.98 13.30 -1.02
C LEU A 337 -5.50 14.63 -0.50
N LEU A 338 -6.56 14.58 0.29
CA LEU A 338 -7.04 15.67 1.12
C LEU A 338 -6.55 15.41 2.55
N PHE A 339 -5.75 16.31 3.10
CA PHE A 339 -5.19 16.13 4.44
C PHE A 339 -5.42 17.36 5.32
N ASP A 340 -5.44 17.13 6.61
CA ASP A 340 -5.48 18.16 7.65
C ASP A 340 -4.29 17.97 8.59
N PRO A 341 -3.62 19.04 9.05
CA PRO A 341 -2.52 18.95 10.02
C PRO A 341 -2.90 18.19 11.30
N GLY A 342 -4.18 18.22 11.69
CA GLY A 342 -4.72 17.45 12.82
C GLY A 342 -4.76 15.93 12.59
N ASP A 343 -4.69 15.47 11.34
CA ASP A 343 -4.70 14.05 11.01
C ASP A 343 -3.52 13.32 11.67
N ARG A 344 -2.32 13.92 11.67
CA ARG A 344 -1.13 13.37 12.34
C ARG A 344 -1.35 13.21 13.85
N THR A 345 -1.90 14.22 14.50
CA THR A 345 -2.13 14.18 15.95
C THR A 345 -3.12 13.09 16.31
N SER A 346 -4.23 12.98 15.59
CA SER A 346 -5.26 11.98 15.82
C SER A 346 -4.80 10.55 15.49
N LEU A 347 -4.01 10.37 14.43
CA LEU A 347 -3.38 9.08 14.10
C LEU A 347 -2.35 8.68 15.14
N GLY A 348 -1.48 9.62 15.54
CA GLY A 348 -0.46 9.38 16.56
C GLY A 348 -1.08 9.01 17.92
N TRP A 349 -2.21 9.61 18.27
CA TRP A 349 -2.97 9.22 19.47
C TRP A 349 -3.56 7.82 19.33
N ALA A 350 -4.19 7.49 18.20
CA ALA A 350 -4.74 6.16 17.93
C ALA A 350 -3.66 5.07 17.98
N MET A 351 -2.48 5.31 17.40
CA MET A 351 -1.34 4.39 17.45
C MET A 351 -0.88 4.16 18.90
N ARG A 352 -0.75 5.22 19.71
CA ARG A 352 -0.38 5.09 21.13
C ARG A 352 -1.45 4.34 21.93
N SER A 353 -2.72 4.65 21.73
CA SER A 353 -3.83 3.98 22.43
C SER A 353 -3.87 2.48 22.13
N LEU A 354 -3.57 2.06 20.90
CA LEU A 354 -3.47 0.64 20.54
C LEU A 354 -2.25 -0.03 21.18
N ALA A 355 -1.11 0.66 21.25
CA ALA A 355 0.10 0.14 21.89
C ALA A 355 -0.04 -0.02 23.40
N LEU A 356 -0.83 0.84 24.06
CA LEU A 356 -1.03 0.84 25.51
C LEU A 356 -2.16 -0.09 25.99
N ARG A 357 -2.94 -0.70 25.10
CA ARG A 357 -4.00 -1.64 25.51
C ARG A 357 -3.40 -2.88 26.20
N PRO A 358 -3.95 -3.29 27.38
CA PRO A 358 -3.57 -4.54 28.01
C PRO A 358 -3.75 -5.74 27.08
N SER A 359 -2.93 -6.75 27.22
CA SER A 359 -2.92 -7.93 26.34
C SER A 359 -4.25 -8.71 26.29
N GLY A 360 -5.16 -8.51 27.28
CA GLY A 360 -6.47 -9.15 27.36
C GLY A 360 -7.57 -8.47 26.52
N ASP A 361 -7.42 -7.19 26.17
CA ASP A 361 -8.45 -6.41 25.47
C ASP A 361 -8.17 -6.25 23.94
N ARG A 362 -7.12 -6.88 23.44
CA ARG A 362 -6.81 -6.86 22.00
C ARG A 362 -7.63 -7.94 21.28
N PRO A 363 -8.15 -7.67 20.09
CA PRO A 363 -8.82 -8.69 19.28
C PRO A 363 -7.94 -9.94 19.16
N SER A 364 -8.52 -11.11 19.37
CA SER A 364 -7.84 -12.40 19.31
C SER A 364 -7.15 -12.56 17.95
N GLY A 365 -5.82 -12.46 17.92
CA GLY A 365 -4.98 -12.52 16.71
C GLY A 365 -3.82 -11.53 16.70
N ASP A 366 -3.87 -10.47 17.53
CA ASP A 366 -2.87 -9.39 17.44
C ASP A 366 -1.58 -9.62 18.24
N ARG A 367 -1.48 -10.68 19.05
CA ARG A 367 -0.27 -10.97 19.82
C ARG A 367 -0.01 -12.47 19.98
N PRO A 368 1.14 -12.99 19.57
CA PRO A 368 1.64 -14.27 20.09
C PRO A 368 1.99 -14.09 21.56
N SER A 369 1.51 -14.99 22.42
CA SER A 369 1.92 -15.07 23.82
C SER A 369 3.44 -15.15 23.90
N GLY A 370 4.10 -14.10 24.42
CA GLY A 370 5.55 -14.09 24.66
C GLY A 370 6.38 -12.99 23.98
N GLU A 371 5.77 -12.04 23.24
CA GLU A 371 6.56 -10.91 22.71
C GLU A 371 6.90 -9.88 23.81
N PRO A 372 8.17 -9.44 23.91
CA PRO A 372 8.59 -8.50 24.93
C PRO A 372 8.01 -7.09 24.69
N PRO A 373 7.76 -6.30 25.76
CA PRO A 373 7.22 -4.93 25.69
C PRO A 373 8.05 -3.97 24.82
N LEU A 374 9.35 -4.20 24.71
CA LEU A 374 10.30 -3.40 23.91
C LEU A 374 9.99 -3.44 22.40
N LEU A 375 9.45 -4.54 21.88
CA LEU A 375 9.07 -4.64 20.46
C LEU A 375 7.87 -3.76 20.13
N ASP A 376 6.93 -3.59 21.04
CA ASP A 376 5.77 -2.72 20.85
C ASP A 376 6.17 -1.25 20.82
N GLN A 377 7.12 -0.84 21.66
CA GLN A 377 7.64 0.53 21.66
C GLN A 377 8.40 0.86 20.38
N GLN A 378 9.27 -0.04 19.93
CA GLN A 378 10.00 0.15 18.66
C GLN A 378 9.04 0.24 17.47
N ARG A 379 7.98 -0.56 17.46
CA ARG A 379 6.93 -0.50 16.43
C ARG A 379 6.17 0.82 16.45
N LEU A 380 5.83 1.32 17.63
CA LEU A 380 5.16 2.62 17.78
C LEU A 380 6.03 3.75 17.25
N GLU A 381 7.31 3.79 17.63
CA GLU A 381 8.25 4.81 17.15
C GLU A 381 8.41 4.76 15.62
N GLN A 382 8.42 3.54 15.07
CA GLN A 382 8.51 3.35 13.63
C GLN A 382 7.25 3.82 12.91
N ALA A 383 6.05 3.44 13.39
CA ALA A 383 4.79 3.89 12.83
C ALA A 383 4.69 5.43 12.86
N GLN A 384 5.15 6.06 13.94
CA GLN A 384 5.23 7.51 14.03
C GLN A 384 6.24 8.12 13.06
N ARG A 385 7.38 7.45 12.80
CA ARG A 385 8.35 7.89 11.78
C ARG A 385 7.77 7.79 10.37
N GLN A 386 7.06 6.72 10.06
CA GLN A 386 6.38 6.54 8.77
C GLN A 386 5.30 7.60 8.55
N LEU A 387 4.51 7.89 9.59
CA LEU A 387 3.48 8.93 9.55
C LEU A 387 4.09 10.33 9.31
N ARG A 388 5.20 10.68 10.00
CA ARG A 388 5.91 11.94 9.75
C ARG A 388 6.46 12.04 8.32
N ARG A 389 6.95 10.94 7.76
CA ARG A 389 7.38 10.90 6.36
C ARG A 389 6.23 11.13 5.39
N MET A 390 5.06 10.55 5.67
CA MET A 390 3.87 10.77 4.83
C MET A 390 3.39 12.22 4.90
N GLU A 391 3.38 12.82 6.10
CA GLU A 391 3.08 14.23 6.29
C GLU A 391 4.07 15.13 5.50
N ALA A 392 5.37 14.86 5.59
CA ALA A 392 6.39 15.58 4.83
C ALA A 392 6.19 15.45 3.31
N VAL A 393 5.71 14.32 2.81
CA VAL A 393 5.34 14.15 1.40
C VAL A 393 4.11 15.00 1.07
N ALA A 394 3.10 15.04 1.97
CA ALA A 394 1.85 15.76 1.74
C ALA A 394 2.05 17.30 1.79
N GLU A 395 2.90 17.79 2.66
CA GLU A 395 3.17 19.23 2.83
C GLU A 395 4.32 19.74 1.96
N GLY A 396 5.21 18.83 1.51
CA GLY A 396 6.42 19.19 0.76
C GLY A 396 6.13 19.91 -0.56
N GLU A 397 7.07 20.73 -0.98
CA GLU A 397 7.01 21.51 -2.24
C GLU A 397 7.66 20.79 -3.44
N GLY A 398 8.36 19.69 -3.19
CA GLY A 398 9.00 18.86 -4.20
C GLY A 398 8.00 18.03 -5.02
N CYS A 399 8.52 17.33 -6.03
CA CYS A 399 7.70 16.42 -6.82
C CYS A 399 7.07 15.31 -5.95
N ARG A 400 5.75 15.18 -5.97
CA ARG A 400 5.01 14.18 -5.17
C ARG A 400 5.45 12.75 -5.48
N GLU A 401 5.55 12.42 -6.76
CA GLU A 401 5.95 11.08 -7.20
C GLU A 401 7.39 10.77 -6.76
N GLN A 402 8.31 11.71 -6.93
CA GLN A 402 9.71 11.54 -6.50
C GLN A 402 9.81 11.29 -5.00
N ALA A 403 9.09 12.08 -4.18
CA ALA A 403 9.07 11.92 -2.73
C ALA A 403 8.49 10.56 -2.30
N LEU A 404 7.41 10.11 -2.95
CA LEU A 404 6.81 8.79 -2.69
C LEU A 404 7.76 7.65 -3.07
N LEU A 405 8.41 7.72 -4.22
CA LEU A 405 9.37 6.71 -4.69
C LEU A 405 10.59 6.62 -3.78
N LEU A 406 11.07 7.75 -3.27
CA LEU A 406 12.20 7.78 -2.33
C LEU A 406 11.92 6.99 -1.05
N VAL A 407 10.68 6.97 -0.56
CA VAL A 407 10.31 6.20 0.64
C VAL A 407 10.48 4.70 0.44
N VAL A 408 10.26 4.20 -0.77
CA VAL A 408 10.48 2.78 -1.11
C VAL A 408 11.91 2.50 -1.59
N GLY A 409 12.79 3.52 -1.51
CA GLY A 409 14.21 3.41 -1.87
C GLY A 409 14.49 3.52 -3.36
N GLU A 410 13.59 4.15 -4.13
CA GLU A 410 13.76 4.39 -5.55
C GLU A 410 14.08 5.86 -5.81
N LEU A 411 15.21 6.11 -6.46
CA LEU A 411 15.60 7.43 -6.94
C LEU A 411 14.95 7.69 -8.31
N ALA A 412 14.28 8.81 -8.47
CA ALA A 412 13.61 9.19 -9.69
C ALA A 412 13.74 10.69 -9.96
N ASN A 413 13.69 11.08 -11.22
CA ASN A 413 13.58 12.47 -11.62
C ASN A 413 12.14 13.00 -11.37
N PRO A 414 11.95 14.32 -11.23
CA PRO A 414 10.62 14.92 -11.11
C PRO A 414 9.69 14.45 -12.23
N CYS A 415 8.42 14.19 -11.88
CA CYS A 415 7.48 13.57 -12.81
C CYS A 415 6.92 14.50 -13.88
N GLY A 416 6.98 15.82 -13.69
CA GLY A 416 6.45 16.84 -14.59
C GLY A 416 4.91 16.94 -14.62
N ARG A 417 4.15 16.09 -13.86
CA ARG A 417 2.69 15.97 -13.98
C ARG A 417 1.92 16.05 -12.66
N CYS A 418 2.58 15.99 -11.50
CA CYS A 418 1.91 16.20 -10.21
C CYS A 418 1.59 17.68 -9.98
N ASP A 419 0.74 17.96 -9.00
CA ASP A 419 0.36 19.32 -8.61
C ASP A 419 1.56 20.25 -8.45
N ASN A 420 2.60 19.84 -7.71
CA ASN A 420 3.79 20.65 -7.48
C ASN A 420 4.64 20.85 -8.74
N CYS A 421 4.73 19.85 -9.64
CA CYS A 421 5.44 20.01 -10.90
C CYS A 421 4.70 20.94 -11.87
N LEU A 422 3.36 20.89 -11.88
CA LEU A 422 2.51 21.69 -12.76
C LEU A 422 2.30 23.11 -12.22
N ALA A 423 2.31 23.27 -10.89
CA ALA A 423 2.28 24.59 -10.30
C ALA A 423 3.53 25.34 -10.75
N GLN A 424 3.37 26.21 -11.73
CA GLN A 424 4.38 27.21 -12.08
C GLN A 424 4.45 28.20 -10.91
N ARG A 425 4.87 27.70 -9.73
CA ARG A 425 5.25 28.59 -8.66
C ARG A 425 6.48 29.33 -9.20
N ARG A 426 6.30 30.58 -9.65
CA ARG A 426 7.40 31.53 -9.77
C ARG A 426 8.04 31.54 -8.39
N ARG A 427 9.12 30.81 -8.21
CA ARG A 427 9.96 30.91 -7.01
C ARG A 427 10.47 32.33 -7.00
N GLN A 428 9.80 33.20 -6.28
CA GLN A 428 10.33 34.54 -6.02
C GLN A 428 11.57 34.33 -5.16
N ASN A 429 12.68 34.87 -5.61
CA ASN A 429 13.90 34.87 -4.82
C ASN A 429 13.75 35.95 -3.71
N TRP A 430 13.41 35.48 -2.53
CA TRP A 430 13.23 36.30 -1.34
C TRP A 430 14.53 36.49 -0.55
N SER A 431 15.71 36.09 -1.04
CA SER A 431 16.96 36.14 -0.29
C SER A 431 17.30 37.53 0.18
N ALA A 432 17.12 38.55 -0.68
CA ALA A 432 17.38 39.92 -0.31
C ALA A 432 16.40 40.42 0.78
N GLN A 433 15.11 40.11 0.62
CA GLN A 433 14.08 40.48 1.59
C GLN A 433 14.25 39.74 2.92
N ALA A 434 14.66 38.46 2.86
CA ALA A 434 14.95 37.67 4.05
C ALA A 434 16.13 38.24 4.86
N VAL A 435 17.20 38.68 4.19
CA VAL A 435 18.33 39.33 4.84
C VAL A 435 17.88 40.63 5.55
N ILE A 436 17.09 41.49 4.89
CA ILE A 436 16.56 42.72 5.49
C ILE A 436 15.68 42.41 6.70
N LEU A 437 14.80 41.37 6.59
CA LEU A 437 13.93 40.93 7.68
C LEU A 437 14.74 40.44 8.88
N LEU A 438 15.74 39.57 8.62
CA LEU A 438 16.61 39.02 9.67
C LEU A 438 17.43 40.12 10.37
N ASP A 439 17.96 41.09 9.62
CA ASP A 439 18.69 42.21 10.16
C ASP A 439 17.77 43.13 11.02
N ALA A 440 16.56 43.39 10.57
CA ALA A 440 15.57 44.14 11.32
C ALA A 440 15.16 43.45 12.63
N VAL A 441 14.97 42.14 12.62
CA VAL A 441 14.69 41.33 13.82
C VAL A 441 15.89 41.29 14.76
N ALA A 442 17.11 41.16 14.23
CA ALA A 442 18.33 41.12 15.02
C ALA A 442 18.56 42.50 15.75
N ARG A 443 18.22 43.61 15.11
CA ARG A 443 18.32 44.96 15.72
C ARG A 443 17.25 45.25 16.78
N ARG A 444 16.11 44.55 16.74
CA ARG A 444 14.98 44.75 17.68
C ARG A 444 14.41 43.38 18.13
N PRO A 445 15.13 42.66 19.00
CA PRO A 445 14.64 41.40 19.52
C PRO A 445 13.32 41.57 20.28
N GLY A 446 12.31 40.75 19.96
CA GLY A 446 11.02 40.78 20.64
C GLY A 446 9.98 41.71 20.03
N VAL A 447 10.30 42.40 18.90
CA VAL A 447 9.31 43.21 18.17
C VAL A 447 8.22 42.31 17.57
N ASP A 448 6.97 42.74 17.66
CA ASP A 448 5.85 42.02 17.01
C ASP A 448 5.87 42.27 15.50
N LEU A 449 5.26 41.31 14.76
CA LEU A 449 5.26 41.32 13.30
C LEU A 449 4.61 42.54 12.67
N ARG A 450 3.62 43.16 13.35
CA ARG A 450 2.92 44.35 12.86
C ARG A 450 3.79 45.56 12.93
N SER A 451 4.42 45.79 14.07
CA SER A 451 5.39 46.89 14.28
C SER A 451 6.61 46.77 13.37
N LEU A 452 7.03 45.53 13.08
CA LEU A 452 8.09 45.24 12.11
C LEU A 452 7.67 45.58 10.68
N ALA A 453 6.46 45.21 10.28
CA ALA A 453 5.91 45.53 8.96
C ALA A 453 5.75 47.03 8.74
N GLU A 454 5.26 47.75 9.74
CA GLU A 454 5.14 49.22 9.71
C GLU A 454 6.51 49.93 9.60
N SER A 455 7.50 49.46 10.33
CA SER A 455 8.88 49.95 10.28
C SER A 455 9.56 49.70 8.93
N LEU A 456 9.29 48.58 8.29
CA LEU A 456 9.85 48.23 6.97
C LEU A 456 9.14 48.93 5.81
N SER A 457 7.85 49.25 5.95
CA SER A 457 7.07 49.98 4.94
C SER A 457 7.43 51.47 4.86
N SER A 458 8.00 52.04 5.91
CA SER A 458 8.42 53.45 5.95
C SER A 458 9.82 53.70 5.37
N SER A 459 10.58 52.67 4.97
CA SER A 459 11.91 52.84 4.38
C SER A 459 11.82 52.90 2.85
N GLU A 460 12.25 54.01 2.24
CA GLU A 460 12.17 54.29 0.79
C GLU A 460 12.88 53.25 -0.13
N SER A 461 13.72 52.40 0.41
CA SER A 461 14.40 51.32 -0.37
C SER A 461 13.52 50.11 -0.66
N LEU A 462 12.28 50.07 -0.22
CA LEU A 462 11.38 48.95 -0.23
C LEU A 462 10.06 49.18 -1.01
N ALA A 463 10.04 50.12 -1.94
CA ALA A 463 8.85 50.39 -2.79
C ALA A 463 8.37 49.19 -3.64
N SER A 464 9.16 48.09 -3.70
CA SER A 464 8.74 46.80 -4.25
C SER A 464 8.16 45.81 -3.21
N SER A 465 8.00 46.22 -1.95
CA SER A 465 7.68 45.39 -0.79
C SER A 465 6.24 45.44 -0.32
N LEU A 466 5.32 45.98 -1.12
CA LEU A 466 3.86 45.91 -0.86
C LEU A 466 3.37 44.45 -0.63
N SER A 467 4.11 43.45 -1.13
CA SER A 467 3.82 42.05 -0.90
C SER A 467 4.23 41.55 0.49
N LEU A 468 5.27 42.12 1.11
CA LEU A 468 5.77 41.67 2.42
C LEU A 468 4.86 42.14 3.56
N ALA A 469 4.43 43.39 3.51
CA ALA A 469 3.48 43.95 4.47
C ALA A 469 2.11 43.24 4.40
N SER A 470 1.66 42.89 3.19
CA SER A 470 0.44 42.10 2.98
C SER A 470 0.55 40.67 3.53
N LEU A 471 1.70 40.01 3.36
CA LEU A 471 1.94 38.64 3.88
C LEU A 471 2.08 38.63 5.41
N LEU A 472 2.76 39.63 5.99
CA LEU A 472 2.90 39.77 7.44
C LEU A 472 1.57 40.14 8.11
N SER A 473 0.70 40.91 7.43
CA SER A 473 -0.64 41.23 7.95
C SER A 473 -1.63 40.05 7.93
N GLN A 474 -1.38 39.02 7.09
CA GLN A 474 -2.17 37.80 7.02
C GLN A 474 -1.68 36.69 7.99
N ALA A 475 -0.44 36.78 8.48
CA ALA A 475 0.04 35.91 9.55
C ALA A 475 -0.53 36.41 10.88
N GLY A 476 -1.40 35.65 11.51
CA GLY A 476 -1.94 35.95 12.84
C GLY A 476 -0.82 36.22 13.89
N PRO A 477 -1.14 36.58 15.14
CA PRO A 477 -0.16 36.98 16.14
C PRO A 477 0.79 35.83 16.50
N VAL A 478 1.93 35.78 15.83
CA VAL A 478 3.04 34.85 16.14
C VAL A 478 4.09 35.65 16.89
N GLN A 479 4.33 35.34 18.16
CA GLN A 479 5.49 35.83 18.89
C GLN A 479 6.77 35.21 18.33
N LEU A 480 7.65 36.02 17.77
CA LEU A 480 8.98 35.54 17.34
C LEU A 480 9.82 35.21 18.58
N ALA A 481 10.15 33.95 18.77
CA ALA A 481 11.12 33.50 19.77
C ALA A 481 12.52 34.10 19.46
N SER A 482 13.34 34.32 20.48
CA SER A 482 14.65 34.94 20.35
C SER A 482 15.57 34.20 19.38
N PRO A 483 16.51 34.87 18.69
CA PRO A 483 17.31 34.33 17.58
C PRO A 483 18.19 33.12 17.87
N VAL A 484 18.40 32.75 19.14
CA VAL A 484 19.25 31.61 19.52
C VAL A 484 18.63 30.24 19.21
N ALA A 485 17.34 30.16 18.93
CA ALA A 485 16.64 28.89 18.64
C ALA A 485 16.60 28.51 17.14
N LEU A 486 17.07 29.34 16.22
CA LEU A 486 16.94 29.14 14.77
C LEU A 486 18.22 28.63 14.06
N VAL A 487 19.34 28.46 14.78
CA VAL A 487 20.62 28.02 14.19
C VAL A 487 20.87 26.50 14.41
N GLY A 488 19.95 25.77 15.02
CA GLY A 488 20.12 24.38 15.43
C GLY A 488 19.09 23.38 14.87
N GLN A 489 18.49 23.62 13.70
CA GLN A 489 17.71 22.58 13.03
C GLN A 489 18.01 22.54 11.53
#